data_9eea7b56bbf0c8262f1e12f7e3723f1a
#
_entry.id   9eea7b56bbf0c8262f1e12f7e3723f1a
#
_cell.length_a   1.000
_cell.length_b   1.000
_cell.length_c   1.000
_cell.angle_alpha   90.00
_cell.angle_beta   90.00
_cell.angle_gamma   90.00
#
_symmetry.space_group_name_H-M   'P 1'
#
loop_
_entity.id
_entity.type
_entity.pdbx_description
1 polymer ?
#
loop_
_entity_poly.entity_id
_entity_poly.type
_entity_poly.pdbx_seq_one_letter_code
_entity_poly.pdbx_strand_id
1 'polypeptide(L)'
;MDGRINIGFHTRIFVMVLMICWVLVGTFVVFQYQREKEFKTILLDSQLQTFNSGIIEDLRCGLTADSAASHVTSPVNDIRLTLIARDGKVIYDNNDKTPFPTTDHNNRPEVLEARMKGHGHSSERHSESDDVSYFYSAQMGDDGVVVRSAAPYTHSLREFLKIDSRLIWFMIILTLFMSFFAYFATRKISTSIKRLNVFAGKAEKGEEIYEDEAFPKDELGSIASHIVRLYVQRDEGYREALRQEQDKIRLKKQLTNNINHELKTPVASILVSLELLREHPEMDESMKRDFMDRLYSNATRLDNLLKDISEITRMDE
;
A
#
# COMPACT_ATOMS: atom_id res chain seq x y z
N MET A 1 -14.63 2.25 -29.05
CA MET A 1 -13.43 3.02 -28.65
C MET A 1 -13.37 3.04 -27.13
N ASP A 2 -12.82 2.01 -26.56
CA ASP A 2 -12.73 1.86 -25.08
C ASP A 2 -11.38 2.47 -24.65
N GLY A 3 -11.40 3.76 -24.31
CA GLY A 3 -10.24 4.51 -23.83
C GLY A 3 -9.89 4.14 -22.39
N ARG A 4 -9.62 2.87 -22.10
CA ARG A 4 -9.02 2.46 -20.84
C ARG A 4 -7.60 3.01 -20.79
N ILE A 5 -7.44 4.14 -20.09
CA ILE A 5 -6.13 4.68 -19.72
C ILE A 5 -5.41 3.54 -18.99
N ASN A 6 -4.43 2.93 -19.65
CA ASN A 6 -3.63 1.85 -19.09
C ASN A 6 -2.64 2.47 -18.08
N ILE A 7 -3.19 2.80 -16.89
CA ILE A 7 -2.42 3.40 -15.79
C ILE A 7 -1.39 2.37 -15.36
N GLY A 8 -0.11 2.70 -15.49
CA GLY A 8 0.98 1.81 -15.12
C GLY A 8 0.85 1.33 -13.66
N PHE A 9 1.35 0.12 -13.38
CA PHE A 9 1.28 -0.53 -12.06
C PHE A 9 1.78 0.40 -10.93
N HIS A 10 2.88 1.08 -11.16
CA HIS A 10 3.46 2.05 -10.24
C HIS A 10 2.47 3.20 -9.90
N THR A 11 1.79 3.76 -10.90
CA THR A 11 0.84 4.86 -10.69
C THR A 11 -0.37 4.41 -9.88
N ARG A 12 -0.85 3.17 -10.09
CA ARG A 12 -1.97 2.60 -9.31
C ARG A 12 -1.60 2.46 -7.83
N ILE A 13 -0.44 1.90 -7.52
CA ILE A 13 0.02 1.76 -6.13
C ILE A 13 0.25 3.13 -5.51
N PHE A 14 0.91 4.04 -6.21
CA PHE A 14 1.15 5.40 -5.73
C PHE A 14 -0.15 6.13 -5.41
N VAL A 15 -1.14 6.12 -6.32
CA VAL A 15 -2.45 6.75 -6.11
C VAL A 15 -3.20 6.11 -4.95
N MET A 16 -3.14 4.78 -4.79
CA MET A 16 -3.76 4.08 -3.67
C MET A 16 -3.15 4.52 -2.32
N VAL A 17 -1.82 4.52 -2.22
CA VAL A 17 -1.12 4.97 -1.00
C VAL A 17 -1.43 6.43 -0.71
N LEU A 18 -1.39 7.28 -1.72
CA LEU A 18 -1.70 8.70 -1.61
C LEU A 18 -3.13 8.93 -1.12
N MET A 19 -4.13 8.22 -1.67
CA MET A 19 -5.52 8.30 -1.20
C MET A 19 -5.65 7.91 0.27
N ILE A 20 -5.02 6.81 0.68
CA ILE A 20 -5.05 6.37 2.08
C ILE A 20 -4.45 7.44 3.00
N CYS A 21 -3.29 8.00 2.65
CA CYS A 21 -2.65 9.06 3.43
C CYS A 21 -3.55 10.30 3.54
N TRP A 22 -4.15 10.76 2.45
CA TRP A 22 -5.03 11.93 2.47
C TRP A 22 -6.32 11.71 3.25
N VAL A 23 -6.91 10.51 3.18
CA VAL A 23 -8.08 10.15 4.00
C VAL A 23 -7.74 10.17 5.49
N LEU A 24 -6.60 9.58 5.88
CA LEU A 24 -6.16 9.57 7.27
C LEU A 24 -5.90 11.00 7.79
N VAL A 25 -5.20 11.82 7.00
CA VAL A 25 -4.92 13.22 7.38
C VAL A 25 -6.21 14.03 7.43
N GLY A 26 -7.11 13.88 6.47
CA GLY A 26 -8.41 14.56 6.47
C GLY A 26 -9.25 14.20 7.71
N THR A 27 -9.33 12.92 8.04
CA THR A 27 -10.02 12.44 9.24
C THR A 27 -9.39 13.00 10.51
N PHE A 28 -8.06 13.01 10.60
CA PHE A 28 -7.35 13.57 11.74
C PHE A 28 -7.57 15.08 11.89
N VAL A 29 -7.54 15.85 10.79
CA VAL A 29 -7.79 17.29 10.80
C VAL A 29 -9.21 17.60 11.28
N VAL A 30 -10.22 16.86 10.80
CA VAL A 30 -11.62 17.02 11.25
C VAL A 30 -11.75 16.70 12.74
N PHE A 31 -11.13 15.60 13.19
CA PHE A 31 -11.13 15.22 14.60
C PHE A 31 -10.47 16.29 15.48
N GLN A 32 -9.30 16.77 15.08
CA GLN A 32 -8.56 17.81 15.80
C GLN A 32 -9.34 19.14 15.86
N TYR A 33 -10.02 19.49 14.74
CA TYR A 33 -10.86 20.66 14.66
C TYR A 33 -12.00 20.61 15.70
N GLN A 34 -12.71 19.47 15.76
CA GLN A 34 -13.81 19.30 16.72
C GLN A 34 -13.31 19.34 18.16
N ARG A 35 -12.21 18.64 18.43
CA ARG A 35 -11.61 18.59 19.78
C ARG A 35 -11.12 19.95 20.26
N GLU A 36 -10.48 20.74 19.39
CA GLU A 36 -10.00 22.07 19.75
C GLU A 36 -11.15 23.03 20.01
N LYS A 37 -12.21 22.98 19.19
CA LYS A 37 -13.43 23.76 19.40
C LYS A 37 -14.07 23.43 20.76
N GLU A 38 -14.24 22.17 21.07
CA GLU A 38 -14.81 21.71 22.35
C GLU A 38 -13.95 22.15 23.54
N PHE A 39 -12.65 21.95 23.46
CA PHE A 39 -11.70 22.36 24.52
C PHE A 39 -11.77 23.87 24.80
N LYS A 40 -11.76 24.71 23.77
CA LYS A 40 -11.84 26.17 23.93
C LYS A 40 -13.18 26.61 24.48
N THR A 41 -14.25 25.93 24.12
CA THR A 41 -15.61 26.17 24.70
C THR A 41 -15.62 25.85 26.18
N ILE A 42 -15.10 24.70 26.59
CA ILE A 42 -15.01 24.29 27.99
C ILE A 42 -14.11 25.26 28.79
N LEU A 43 -12.99 25.66 28.21
CA LEU A 43 -12.07 26.62 28.85
C LEU A 43 -12.75 27.95 29.10
N LEU A 44 -13.47 28.50 28.11
CA LEU A 44 -14.23 29.75 28.26
C LEU A 44 -15.32 29.62 29.32
N ASP A 45 -16.06 28.51 29.28
CA ASP A 45 -17.12 28.27 30.32
C ASP A 45 -16.51 28.19 31.70
N SER A 46 -15.39 27.49 31.90
CA SER A 46 -14.71 27.41 33.19
C SER A 46 -14.24 28.78 33.69
N GLN A 47 -13.75 29.66 32.80
CA GLN A 47 -13.37 31.04 33.16
C GLN A 47 -14.60 31.87 33.57
N LEU A 48 -15.70 31.75 32.82
CA LEU A 48 -16.96 32.44 33.18
C LEU A 48 -17.61 31.90 34.46
N GLN A 49 -17.50 30.59 34.71
CA GLN A 49 -17.95 30.01 35.98
C GLN A 49 -17.14 30.55 37.19
N THR A 50 -15.81 30.69 37.03
CA THR A 50 -14.97 31.31 38.06
C THR A 50 -15.40 32.75 38.32
N PHE A 51 -15.69 33.52 37.28
CA PHE A 51 -16.24 34.86 37.39
C PHE A 51 -17.60 34.86 38.10
N ASN A 52 -18.52 33.99 37.67
CA ASN A 52 -19.85 33.87 38.29
C ASN A 52 -19.75 33.48 39.77
N SER A 53 -18.84 32.57 40.13
CA SER A 53 -18.60 32.18 41.53
C SER A 53 -18.12 33.37 42.38
N GLY A 54 -17.23 34.22 41.84
CA GLY A 54 -16.78 35.44 42.50
C GLY A 54 -17.94 36.43 42.75
N ILE A 55 -18.81 36.61 41.76
CA ILE A 55 -20.02 37.45 41.91
C ILE A 55 -20.94 36.91 42.98
N ILE A 56 -21.18 35.57 42.98
CA ILE A 56 -22.04 34.94 44.02
C ILE A 56 -21.46 35.18 45.43
N GLU A 57 -20.16 35.05 45.62
CA GLU A 57 -19.53 35.26 46.91
C GLU A 57 -19.59 36.74 47.36
N ASP A 58 -19.35 37.68 46.42
CA ASP A 58 -19.48 39.11 46.72
C ASP A 58 -20.93 39.51 47.11
N LEU A 59 -21.91 38.99 46.41
CA LEU A 59 -23.32 39.17 46.75
C LEU A 59 -23.64 38.58 48.12
N ARG A 60 -23.10 37.43 48.47
CA ARG A 60 -23.25 36.77 49.76
C ARG A 60 -22.61 37.59 50.89
N CYS A 61 -21.53 38.29 50.61
CA CYS A 61 -20.90 39.24 51.54
C CYS A 61 -21.65 40.55 51.66
N GLY A 62 -22.78 40.72 50.96
CA GLY A 62 -23.65 41.89 51.05
C GLY A 62 -23.26 43.05 50.11
N LEU A 63 -22.38 42.85 49.16
CA LEU A 63 -22.11 43.85 48.13
C LEU A 63 -23.28 43.97 47.15
N THR A 64 -23.44 45.17 46.60
CA THR A 64 -24.44 45.39 45.53
C THR A 64 -23.95 44.75 44.22
N ALA A 65 -24.86 44.44 43.31
CA ALA A 65 -24.56 43.84 42.03
C ALA A 65 -23.54 44.68 41.21
N ASP A 66 -23.66 46.00 41.23
CA ASP A 66 -22.70 46.90 40.56
C ASP A 66 -21.30 46.84 41.16
N SER A 67 -21.22 46.77 42.49
CA SER A 67 -19.97 46.67 43.23
C SER A 67 -19.31 45.32 42.96
N ALA A 68 -20.05 44.23 42.98
CA ALA A 68 -19.55 42.90 42.66
C ALA A 68 -19.05 42.81 41.22
N ALA A 69 -19.80 43.34 40.25
CA ALA A 69 -19.42 43.40 38.85
C ALA A 69 -18.11 44.14 38.57
N SER A 70 -17.82 45.18 39.39
CA SER A 70 -16.56 45.96 39.28
C SER A 70 -15.40 45.37 40.09
N HIS A 71 -15.66 44.61 41.15
CA HIS A 71 -14.68 43.99 42.02
C HIS A 71 -14.06 42.73 41.41
N VAL A 72 -14.88 41.88 40.80
CA VAL A 72 -14.41 40.64 40.19
C VAL A 72 -13.80 40.91 38.81
N THR A 73 -12.56 40.45 38.60
CA THR A 73 -11.88 40.61 37.32
C THR A 73 -12.57 39.82 36.22
N SER A 74 -13.03 40.52 35.20
CA SER A 74 -13.67 39.93 34.05
C SER A 74 -12.68 39.17 33.17
N PRO A 75 -12.93 37.91 32.79
CA PRO A 75 -12.05 37.15 31.90
C PRO A 75 -12.09 37.62 30.45
N VAL A 76 -13.13 38.34 30.05
CA VAL A 76 -13.33 38.88 28.69
C VAL A 76 -13.82 40.31 28.79
N ASN A 77 -13.49 41.16 27.84
CA ASN A 77 -13.99 42.52 27.75
C ASN A 77 -15.51 42.53 27.46
N ASP A 78 -16.21 43.52 27.97
CA ASP A 78 -17.64 43.75 27.72
C ASP A 78 -18.55 42.58 28.12
N ILE A 79 -18.25 41.89 29.26
CA ILE A 79 -19.16 40.85 29.78
C ILE A 79 -20.50 41.51 30.21
N ARG A 80 -21.58 40.94 29.70
CA ARG A 80 -22.93 41.21 30.19
C ARG A 80 -23.21 40.32 31.40
N LEU A 81 -23.53 40.90 32.53
CA LEU A 81 -23.90 40.24 33.77
C LEU A 81 -25.39 40.41 34.03
N THR A 82 -26.11 39.31 34.22
CA THR A 82 -27.53 39.27 34.51
C THR A 82 -27.77 38.44 35.75
N LEU A 83 -28.53 38.98 36.76
CA LEU A 83 -29.02 38.23 37.89
C LEU A 83 -30.47 37.87 37.68
N ILE A 84 -30.79 36.59 37.87
CA ILE A 84 -32.13 36.01 37.61
C ILE A 84 -32.68 35.44 38.92
N ALA A 85 -33.82 35.96 39.37
CA ALA A 85 -34.52 35.48 40.55
C ALA A 85 -35.02 34.04 40.41
N ARG A 86 -35.47 33.45 41.51
CA ARG A 86 -36.10 32.13 41.52
C ARG A 86 -37.31 32.01 40.61
N ASP A 87 -38.09 33.09 40.50
CA ASP A 87 -39.27 33.15 39.62
C ASP A 87 -38.95 33.42 38.14
N GLY A 88 -37.67 33.52 37.78
CA GLY A 88 -37.20 33.73 36.40
C GLY A 88 -37.12 35.20 35.98
N LYS A 89 -37.48 36.14 36.87
CA LYS A 89 -37.39 37.57 36.58
C LYS A 89 -35.94 38.05 36.69
N VAL A 90 -35.55 38.98 35.83
CA VAL A 90 -34.26 39.68 35.89
C VAL A 90 -34.29 40.69 37.04
N ILE A 91 -33.35 40.53 37.98
CA ILE A 91 -33.14 41.45 39.13
C ILE A 91 -32.16 42.54 38.75
N TYR A 92 -31.15 42.19 37.98
CA TYR A 92 -30.07 43.10 37.58
C TYR A 92 -29.51 42.70 36.19
N ASP A 93 -29.20 43.72 35.40
CA ASP A 93 -28.49 43.54 34.10
C ASP A 93 -27.60 44.79 33.88
N ASN A 94 -26.30 44.61 33.70
CA ASN A 94 -25.34 45.70 33.54
C ASN A 94 -25.39 46.39 32.17
N ASN A 95 -26.06 45.78 31.18
CA ASN A 95 -26.17 46.32 29.83
C ASN A 95 -27.55 46.99 29.55
N ASP A 96 -28.48 46.90 30.45
CA ASP A 96 -29.84 47.35 30.19
C ASP A 96 -30.09 48.75 30.81
N LYS A 97 -30.35 49.73 29.92
CA LYS A 97 -30.66 51.13 30.27
C LYS A 97 -32.17 51.39 30.44
N THR A 98 -33.01 50.36 30.32
CA THR A 98 -34.47 50.45 30.34
C THR A 98 -35.04 49.48 31.36
N PRO A 99 -36.30 49.66 31.87
CA PRO A 99 -36.91 48.72 32.79
C PRO A 99 -36.93 47.32 32.17
N PHE A 100 -36.46 46.35 32.96
CA PHE A 100 -36.21 44.96 32.54
C PHE A 100 -37.43 44.37 31.83
N PRO A 101 -37.28 43.78 30.66
CA PRO A 101 -38.38 43.12 29.97
C PRO A 101 -38.97 42.03 30.92
N THR A 102 -40.29 41.93 31.01
CA THR A 102 -41.02 40.96 31.80
C THR A 102 -40.89 39.51 31.26
N THR A 103 -39.90 39.26 30.44
CA THR A 103 -39.66 37.95 29.85
C THR A 103 -39.09 36.99 30.87
N ASP A 104 -39.76 35.85 31.04
CA ASP A 104 -39.31 34.76 31.88
C ASP A 104 -38.02 34.12 31.29
N HIS A 105 -36.92 34.20 32.05
CA HIS A 105 -35.63 33.63 31.68
C HIS A 105 -35.43 32.20 32.15
N ASN A 106 -36.43 31.59 32.84
CA ASN A 106 -36.35 30.22 33.33
C ASN A 106 -36.21 29.19 32.19
N ASN A 107 -36.76 29.47 31.00
CA ASN A 107 -36.74 28.58 29.86
C ASN A 107 -35.46 28.67 29.04
N ARG A 108 -34.47 29.45 29.46
CA ARG A 108 -33.20 29.57 28.79
C ARG A 108 -32.32 28.32 29.06
N PRO A 109 -31.72 27.67 28.06
CA PRO A 109 -30.99 26.42 28.23
C PRO A 109 -29.93 26.46 29.33
N GLU A 110 -29.11 27.54 29.35
CA GLU A 110 -28.09 27.77 30.36
C GLU A 110 -28.64 27.92 31.77
N VAL A 111 -29.82 28.55 31.93
CA VAL A 111 -30.47 28.75 33.22
C VAL A 111 -31.13 27.46 33.70
N LEU A 112 -31.80 26.71 32.82
CA LEU A 112 -32.37 25.42 33.12
C LEU A 112 -31.28 24.45 33.59
N GLU A 113 -30.17 24.39 32.88
CA GLU A 113 -29.07 23.52 33.25
C GLU A 113 -28.43 23.94 34.58
N ALA A 114 -28.23 25.25 34.81
CA ALA A 114 -27.74 25.77 36.09
C ALA A 114 -28.65 25.41 37.27
N ARG A 115 -29.97 25.45 37.10
CA ARG A 115 -30.93 25.04 38.14
C ARG A 115 -30.92 23.55 38.44
N MET A 116 -30.63 22.72 37.42
CA MET A 116 -30.62 21.25 37.58
C MET A 116 -29.27 20.73 38.10
N LYS A 117 -28.16 21.31 37.64
CA LYS A 117 -26.79 20.81 37.86
C LYS A 117 -25.92 21.76 38.69
N GLY A 118 -26.42 22.96 39.04
CA GLY A 118 -25.64 24.02 39.68
C GLY A 118 -24.93 24.96 38.68
N HIS A 119 -24.64 24.51 37.49
CA HIS A 119 -24.05 25.31 36.39
C HIS A 119 -24.61 24.88 35.05
N GLY A 120 -24.57 25.77 34.05
CA GLY A 120 -24.95 25.48 32.67
C GLY A 120 -24.41 26.51 31.71
N HIS A 121 -24.24 26.12 30.45
CA HIS A 121 -23.76 27.01 29.40
C HIS A 121 -24.53 26.86 28.09
N SER A 122 -24.47 27.88 27.25
CA SER A 122 -25.03 27.85 25.89
C SER A 122 -24.09 28.58 24.94
N SER A 123 -23.59 27.88 23.93
CA SER A 123 -22.72 28.47 22.92
C SER A 123 -23.53 29.10 21.78
N GLU A 124 -23.08 30.26 21.32
CA GLU A 124 -23.52 30.96 20.09
C GLU A 124 -25.04 31.17 19.96
N ARG A 125 -25.66 31.78 21.00
CA ARG A 125 -27.06 32.16 20.93
C ARG A 125 -27.22 33.65 20.61
N HIS A 126 -28.06 33.93 19.66
CA HIS A 126 -28.45 35.33 19.32
C HIS A 126 -29.26 35.95 20.43
N SER A 127 -28.88 37.18 20.82
CA SER A 127 -29.65 37.94 21.84
C SER A 127 -30.85 38.60 21.20
N GLU A 128 -32.01 38.47 21.80
CA GLU A 128 -33.22 39.13 21.33
C GLU A 128 -33.19 40.65 21.59
N SER A 129 -32.34 41.12 22.52
CA SER A 129 -32.27 42.53 22.92
C SER A 129 -31.24 43.37 22.16
N ASP A 130 -30.13 42.78 21.71
CA ASP A 130 -28.97 43.54 21.20
C ASP A 130 -28.54 43.16 19.81
N ASP A 131 -29.22 42.24 19.13
CA ASP A 131 -28.85 41.70 17.79
C ASP A 131 -27.44 41.14 17.71
N VAL A 132 -26.84 40.75 18.84
CA VAL A 132 -25.49 40.19 18.97
C VAL A 132 -25.54 38.75 19.46
N SER A 133 -24.69 37.89 18.93
CA SER A 133 -24.52 36.53 19.45
C SER A 133 -23.64 36.54 20.69
N TYR A 134 -24.03 35.78 21.71
CA TYR A 134 -23.30 35.64 22.96
C TYR A 134 -23.02 34.20 23.29
N PHE A 135 -21.91 33.98 24.00
CA PHE A 135 -21.65 32.77 24.77
C PHE A 135 -22.19 33.00 26.20
N TYR A 136 -23.12 32.18 26.63
CA TYR A 136 -23.73 32.28 27.96
C TYR A 136 -23.16 31.22 28.87
N SER A 137 -22.82 31.61 30.13
CA SER A 137 -22.55 30.72 31.24
C SER A 137 -23.42 31.16 32.43
N ALA A 138 -24.03 30.20 33.10
CA ALA A 138 -24.92 30.46 34.22
C ALA A 138 -24.55 29.57 35.41
N GLN A 139 -24.63 30.13 36.61
CA GLN A 139 -24.37 29.41 37.85
C GLN A 139 -25.44 29.77 38.90
N MET A 140 -25.93 28.79 39.62
CA MET A 140 -26.91 28.97 40.67
C MET A 140 -26.22 29.20 42.02
N GLY A 141 -26.60 30.28 42.70
CA GLY A 141 -26.22 30.54 44.09
C GLY A 141 -27.09 29.76 45.10
N ASP A 142 -26.65 29.74 46.38
CA ASP A 142 -27.31 29.00 47.46
C ASP A 142 -28.73 29.55 47.78
N ASP A 143 -28.95 30.82 47.47
CA ASP A 143 -30.25 31.50 47.62
C ASP A 143 -31.24 31.20 46.48
N GLY A 144 -30.81 30.45 45.45
CA GLY A 144 -31.59 30.13 44.28
C GLY A 144 -31.60 31.23 43.20
N VAL A 145 -30.84 32.29 43.40
CA VAL A 145 -30.56 33.29 42.35
C VAL A 145 -29.55 32.70 41.35
N VAL A 146 -29.81 32.90 40.08
CA VAL A 146 -28.87 32.46 39.02
C VAL A 146 -28.09 33.67 38.54
N VAL A 147 -26.77 33.58 38.64
CA VAL A 147 -25.81 34.52 38.05
C VAL A 147 -25.51 34.05 36.63
N ARG A 148 -25.82 34.86 35.64
CA ARG A 148 -25.59 34.57 34.23
C ARG A 148 -24.61 35.60 33.65
N SER A 149 -23.47 35.15 33.18
CA SER A 149 -22.53 35.92 32.38
C SER A 149 -22.71 35.63 30.91
N ALA A 150 -22.56 36.66 30.08
CA ALA A 150 -22.62 36.55 28.62
C ALA A 150 -21.42 37.25 27.99
N ALA A 151 -20.61 36.49 27.27
CA ALA A 151 -19.47 37.01 26.52
C ALA A 151 -19.92 37.27 25.07
N PRO A 152 -19.85 38.52 24.56
CA PRO A 152 -20.25 38.82 23.19
C PRO A 152 -19.28 38.21 22.21
N TYR A 153 -19.80 37.68 21.08
CA TYR A 153 -18.96 37.19 19.97
C TYR A 153 -18.28 38.34 19.21
N THR A 154 -17.49 39.10 19.96
CA THR A 154 -16.62 40.15 19.43
C THR A 154 -15.48 39.56 18.61
N HIS A 155 -14.74 40.42 17.90
CA HIS A 155 -13.55 40.03 17.14
C HIS A 155 -12.54 39.28 18.03
N SER A 156 -12.34 39.73 19.28
CA SER A 156 -11.40 39.11 20.24
C SER A 156 -11.83 37.70 20.64
N LEU A 157 -13.13 37.46 20.90
CA LEU A 157 -13.64 36.14 21.24
C LEU A 157 -13.61 35.21 20.04
N ARG A 158 -13.89 35.70 18.83
CA ARG A 158 -13.72 34.95 17.58
C ARG A 158 -12.28 34.55 17.37
N GLU A 159 -11.30 35.44 17.60
CA GLU A 159 -9.89 35.09 17.52
C GLU A 159 -9.48 34.04 18.53
N PHE A 160 -9.97 34.16 19.78
CA PHE A 160 -9.71 33.15 20.81
C PHE A 160 -10.29 31.77 20.40
N LEU A 161 -11.51 31.73 19.88
CA LEU A 161 -12.18 30.51 19.44
C LEU A 161 -11.66 30.02 18.07
N LYS A 162 -10.93 30.85 17.33
CA LYS A 162 -10.34 30.47 16.03
C LYS A 162 -9.29 29.36 16.23
N ILE A 163 -9.43 28.35 15.43
CA ILE A 163 -8.51 27.21 15.47
C ILE A 163 -7.14 27.62 14.96
N ASP A 164 -6.09 27.11 15.61
CA ASP A 164 -4.72 27.40 15.19
C ASP A 164 -4.40 26.73 13.86
N SER A 165 -4.43 27.55 12.80
CA SER A 165 -4.14 27.10 11.43
C SER A 165 -2.71 26.57 11.25
N ARG A 166 -1.77 26.87 12.17
CA ARG A 166 -0.37 26.42 12.09
C ARG A 166 -0.28 24.90 12.07
N LEU A 167 -1.08 24.22 12.90
CA LEU A 167 -1.12 22.77 12.95
C LEU A 167 -1.63 22.18 11.63
N ILE A 168 -2.64 22.79 11.02
CA ILE A 168 -3.20 22.36 9.73
C ILE A 168 -2.14 22.48 8.63
N TRP A 169 -1.46 23.63 8.55
CA TRP A 169 -0.38 23.84 7.60
C TRP A 169 0.78 22.88 7.79
N PHE A 170 1.17 22.60 9.03
CA PHE A 170 2.19 21.60 9.34
C PHE A 170 1.80 20.21 8.82
N MET A 171 0.56 19.79 9.03
CA MET A 171 0.06 18.49 8.55
C MET A 171 0.02 18.42 7.02
N ILE A 172 -0.37 19.49 6.34
CA ILE A 172 -0.35 19.56 4.86
C ILE A 172 1.07 19.42 4.34
N ILE A 173 2.02 20.18 4.89
CA ILE A 173 3.43 20.13 4.47
C ILE A 173 4.01 18.74 4.71
N LEU A 174 3.76 18.14 5.87
CA LEU A 174 4.20 16.79 6.21
C LEU A 174 3.63 15.76 5.23
N THR A 175 2.35 15.88 4.87
CA THR A 175 1.70 14.97 3.91
C THR A 175 2.28 15.11 2.51
N LEU A 176 2.59 16.33 2.07
CA LEU A 176 3.26 16.57 0.78
C LEU A 176 4.67 15.95 0.78
N PHE A 177 5.40 16.11 1.86
CA PHE A 177 6.73 15.51 2.02
C PHE A 177 6.67 13.98 1.98
N MET A 178 5.76 13.37 2.73
CA MET A 178 5.54 11.91 2.70
C MET A 178 5.10 11.41 1.32
N SER A 179 4.26 12.19 0.61
CA SER A 179 3.83 11.86 -0.76
C SER A 179 5.01 11.87 -1.74
N PHE A 180 5.94 12.81 -1.59
CA PHE A 180 7.16 12.87 -2.38
C PHE A 180 8.02 11.60 -2.18
N PHE A 181 8.27 11.20 -0.94
CA PHE A 181 9.00 9.97 -0.63
C PHE A 181 8.28 8.71 -1.15
N ALA A 182 6.96 8.63 -0.98
CA ALA A 182 6.15 7.52 -1.47
C ALA A 182 6.26 7.38 -3.00
N TYR A 183 6.31 8.50 -3.74
CA TYR A 183 6.52 8.49 -5.19
C TYR A 183 7.85 7.83 -5.58
N PHE A 184 8.96 8.22 -4.94
CA PHE A 184 10.28 7.66 -5.23
C PHE A 184 10.37 6.18 -4.84
N ALA A 185 9.86 5.81 -3.66
CA ALA A 185 9.82 4.41 -3.21
C ALA A 185 9.04 3.53 -4.19
N THR A 186 7.83 3.97 -4.57
CA THR A 186 6.97 3.22 -5.50
C THR A 186 7.60 3.10 -6.89
N ARG A 187 8.27 4.16 -7.38
CA ARG A 187 8.98 4.14 -8.66
C ARG A 187 10.12 3.13 -8.67
N LYS A 188 10.88 3.04 -7.59
CA LYS A 188 12.00 2.09 -7.46
C LYS A 188 11.51 0.64 -7.53
N ILE A 189 10.48 0.30 -6.77
CA ILE A 189 9.85 -1.04 -6.76
C ILE A 189 9.31 -1.39 -8.16
N SER A 190 8.61 -0.47 -8.79
CA SER A 190 8.00 -0.70 -10.11
C SER A 190 9.04 -0.95 -11.22
N THR A 191 10.22 -0.34 -11.12
CA THR A 191 11.28 -0.54 -12.11
C THR A 191 11.78 -1.99 -12.14
N SER A 192 11.98 -2.60 -10.97
CA SER A 192 12.39 -4.00 -10.85
C SER A 192 11.33 -4.96 -11.39
N ILE A 193 10.06 -4.73 -11.04
CA ILE A 193 8.95 -5.54 -11.54
C ILE A 193 8.79 -5.40 -13.05
N LYS A 194 8.90 -4.20 -13.62
CA LYS A 194 8.80 -3.98 -15.06
C LYS A 194 9.90 -4.70 -15.82
N ARG A 195 11.15 -4.64 -15.35
CA ARG A 195 12.28 -5.35 -15.94
C ARG A 195 12.07 -6.86 -15.91
N LEU A 196 11.63 -7.40 -14.76
CA LEU A 196 11.32 -8.82 -14.62
C LEU A 196 10.21 -9.25 -15.58
N ASN A 197 9.16 -8.43 -15.76
CA ASN A 197 8.09 -8.72 -16.72
C ASN A 197 8.58 -8.70 -18.18
N VAL A 198 9.45 -7.76 -18.55
CA VAL A 198 10.09 -7.74 -19.89
C VAL A 198 10.96 -8.97 -20.08
N PHE A 199 11.74 -9.35 -19.08
CA PHE A 199 12.53 -10.58 -19.09
C PHE A 199 11.63 -11.82 -19.30
N ALA A 200 10.55 -11.97 -18.53
CA ALA A 200 9.61 -13.08 -18.68
C ALA A 200 9.01 -13.15 -20.09
N GLY A 201 8.67 -12.01 -20.68
CA GLY A 201 8.16 -11.95 -22.05
C GLY A 201 9.21 -12.34 -23.11
N LYS A 202 10.50 -12.02 -22.92
CA LYS A 202 11.59 -12.48 -23.80
C LYS A 202 11.80 -14.00 -23.66
N ALA A 203 11.78 -14.49 -22.41
CA ALA A 203 11.91 -15.91 -22.11
C ALA A 203 10.80 -16.75 -22.76
N GLU A 204 9.55 -16.27 -22.70
CA GLU A 204 8.39 -16.91 -23.33
C GLU A 204 8.53 -17.03 -24.87
N LYS A 205 9.14 -16.01 -25.50
CA LYS A 205 9.37 -15.99 -26.95
C LYS A 205 10.62 -16.75 -27.38
N GLY A 206 11.40 -17.28 -26.44
CA GLY A 206 12.67 -17.96 -26.75
C GLY A 206 13.76 -17.03 -27.27
N GLU A 207 13.66 -15.72 -26.99
CA GLU A 207 14.67 -14.73 -27.36
C GLU A 207 15.93 -14.93 -26.50
N GLU A 208 17.10 -14.65 -27.06
CA GLU A 208 18.37 -14.73 -26.32
C GLU A 208 18.38 -13.70 -25.18
N ILE A 209 18.66 -14.18 -23.98
CA ILE A 209 18.68 -13.40 -22.77
C ILE A 209 20.12 -13.28 -22.31
N TYR A 210 20.61 -12.02 -22.22
CA TYR A 210 21.93 -11.71 -21.72
C TYR A 210 21.84 -11.34 -20.23
N GLU A 211 22.81 -11.81 -19.45
CA GLU A 211 22.90 -11.60 -17.99
C GLU A 211 23.12 -10.12 -17.58
N ASP A 212 23.37 -9.23 -18.55
CA ASP A 212 23.84 -7.84 -18.35
C ASP A 212 22.75 -6.81 -17.96
N GLU A 213 21.50 -7.19 -17.76
CA GLU A 213 20.50 -6.24 -17.30
C GLU A 213 20.66 -5.99 -15.79
N ALA A 214 21.37 -4.91 -15.42
CA ALA A 214 21.56 -4.51 -14.04
C ALA A 214 20.22 -4.19 -13.34
N PHE A 215 19.84 -5.01 -12.38
CA PHE A 215 18.71 -4.76 -11.48
C PHE A 215 19.12 -3.77 -10.38
N PRO A 216 18.16 -3.03 -9.79
CA PRO A 216 18.42 -2.19 -8.62
C PRO A 216 19.08 -3.00 -7.49
N LYS A 217 19.98 -2.37 -6.73
CA LYS A 217 20.65 -3.01 -5.58
C LYS A 217 19.74 -2.96 -4.34
N ASP A 218 18.61 -3.66 -4.40
CA ASP A 218 17.69 -3.87 -3.30
C ASP A 218 17.25 -5.34 -3.25
N GLU A 219 16.45 -5.72 -2.26
CA GLU A 219 16.00 -7.09 -2.04
C GLU A 219 15.24 -7.63 -3.25
N LEU A 220 14.38 -6.79 -3.86
CA LEU A 220 13.60 -7.16 -5.03
C LEU A 220 14.48 -7.34 -6.28
N GLY A 221 15.47 -6.47 -6.45
CA GLY A 221 16.47 -6.58 -7.52
C GLY A 221 17.36 -7.81 -7.35
N SER A 222 17.73 -8.16 -6.10
CA SER A 222 18.46 -9.39 -5.80
C SER A 222 17.65 -10.63 -6.17
N ILE A 223 16.37 -10.69 -5.79
CA ILE A 223 15.48 -11.80 -6.17
C ILE A 223 15.35 -11.89 -7.70
N ALA A 224 15.13 -10.76 -8.37
CA ALA A 224 15.02 -10.72 -9.82
C ALA A 224 16.28 -11.23 -10.51
N SER A 225 17.48 -10.82 -10.06
CA SER A 225 18.75 -11.29 -10.60
C SER A 225 18.97 -12.80 -10.39
N HIS A 226 18.57 -13.33 -9.22
CA HIS A 226 18.62 -14.78 -8.97
C HIS A 226 17.68 -15.55 -9.91
N ILE A 227 16.47 -15.08 -10.14
CA ILE A 227 15.53 -15.72 -11.07
C ILE A 227 16.09 -15.76 -12.49
N VAL A 228 16.66 -14.64 -12.95
CA VAL A 228 17.30 -14.56 -14.28
C VAL A 228 18.45 -15.53 -14.37
N ARG A 229 19.34 -15.57 -13.40
CA ARG A 229 20.48 -16.48 -13.37
C ARG A 229 20.06 -17.94 -13.41
N LEU A 230 19.09 -18.34 -12.59
CA LEU A 230 18.58 -19.72 -12.59
C LEU A 230 17.95 -20.10 -13.93
N TYR A 231 17.25 -19.16 -14.58
CA TYR A 231 16.69 -19.39 -15.90
C TYR A 231 17.78 -19.60 -16.95
N VAL A 232 18.81 -18.74 -16.99
CA VAL A 232 19.94 -18.86 -17.93
C VAL A 232 20.66 -20.19 -17.73
N GLN A 233 21.00 -20.56 -16.51
CA GLN A 233 21.65 -21.84 -16.20
C GLN A 233 20.81 -23.04 -16.65
N ARG A 234 19.51 -22.99 -16.47
CA ARG A 234 18.60 -24.05 -16.93
C ARG A 234 18.58 -24.13 -18.45
N ASP A 235 18.52 -23.00 -19.15
CA ASP A 235 18.46 -22.95 -20.61
C ASP A 235 19.76 -23.48 -21.22
N GLU A 236 20.92 -23.08 -20.67
CA GLU A 236 22.23 -23.62 -21.07
C GLU A 236 22.32 -25.13 -20.87
N GLY A 237 21.92 -25.62 -19.72
CA GLY A 237 21.86 -27.06 -19.42
C GLY A 237 20.96 -27.83 -20.37
N TYR A 238 19.79 -27.28 -20.72
CA TYR A 238 18.89 -27.88 -21.68
C TYR A 238 19.48 -27.93 -23.09
N ARG A 239 20.11 -26.84 -23.55
CA ARG A 239 20.80 -26.78 -24.84
C ARG A 239 21.94 -27.78 -24.92
N GLU A 240 22.71 -27.93 -23.86
CA GLU A 240 23.81 -28.88 -23.80
C GLU A 240 23.30 -30.34 -23.84
N ALA A 241 22.27 -30.68 -23.09
CA ALA A 241 21.64 -31.98 -23.14
C ALA A 241 21.08 -32.31 -24.54
N LEU A 242 20.47 -31.32 -25.20
CA LEU A 242 19.99 -31.50 -26.57
C LEU A 242 21.12 -31.76 -27.58
N ARG A 243 22.24 -31.03 -27.45
CA ARG A 243 23.45 -31.27 -28.28
C ARG A 243 24.00 -32.69 -28.07
N GLN A 244 24.14 -33.11 -26.82
CA GLN A 244 24.60 -34.46 -26.50
C GLN A 244 23.69 -35.54 -27.10
N GLU A 245 22.36 -35.34 -27.05
CA GLU A 245 21.42 -36.28 -27.66
C GLU A 245 21.53 -36.32 -29.19
N GLN A 246 21.68 -35.14 -29.83
CA GLN A 246 21.92 -35.06 -31.27
C GLN A 246 23.22 -35.76 -31.69
N ASP A 247 24.31 -35.59 -30.93
CA ASP A 247 25.58 -36.23 -31.16
C ASP A 247 25.48 -37.76 -31.01
N LYS A 248 24.77 -38.27 -30.01
CA LYS A 248 24.45 -39.69 -29.85
C LYS A 248 23.72 -40.24 -31.07
N ILE A 249 22.66 -39.55 -31.51
CA ILE A 249 21.91 -39.96 -32.70
C ILE A 249 22.81 -40.01 -33.96
N ARG A 250 23.68 -38.99 -34.14
CA ARG A 250 24.63 -38.92 -35.25
C ARG A 250 25.62 -40.07 -35.20
N LEU A 251 26.22 -40.33 -34.04
CA LEU A 251 27.16 -41.45 -33.84
C LEU A 251 26.49 -42.80 -34.14
N LYS A 252 25.28 -43.02 -33.61
CA LYS A 252 24.49 -44.25 -33.86
C LYS A 252 24.22 -44.46 -35.36
N LYS A 253 23.87 -43.37 -36.09
CA LYS A 253 23.68 -43.45 -37.55
C LYS A 253 24.98 -43.75 -38.30
N GLN A 254 26.10 -43.14 -37.90
CA GLN A 254 27.41 -43.44 -38.51
C GLN A 254 27.79 -44.91 -38.25
N LEU A 255 27.65 -45.39 -37.00
CA LEU A 255 27.95 -46.78 -36.66
C LEU A 255 27.11 -47.75 -37.49
N THR A 256 25.79 -47.50 -37.59
CA THR A 256 24.88 -48.35 -38.39
C THR A 256 25.29 -48.36 -39.87
N ASN A 257 25.67 -47.21 -40.44
CA ASN A 257 26.13 -47.17 -41.84
C ASN A 257 27.43 -47.93 -42.03
N ASN A 258 28.41 -47.80 -41.14
CA ASN A 258 29.68 -48.52 -41.20
C ASN A 258 29.46 -50.01 -41.07
N ILE A 259 28.65 -50.48 -40.14
CA ILE A 259 28.26 -51.87 -39.97
C ILE A 259 27.65 -52.43 -41.28
N ASN A 260 26.71 -51.71 -41.86
CA ASN A 260 26.07 -52.12 -43.09
C ASN A 260 27.09 -52.26 -44.25
N HIS A 261 28.06 -51.37 -44.38
CA HIS A 261 29.12 -51.45 -45.37
C HIS A 261 30.08 -52.61 -45.13
N GLU A 262 30.51 -52.85 -43.88
CA GLU A 262 31.38 -53.95 -43.51
C GLU A 262 30.70 -55.32 -43.64
N LEU A 263 29.40 -55.42 -43.48
CA LEU A 263 28.62 -56.65 -43.71
C LEU A 263 28.36 -56.89 -45.19
N LYS A 264 28.10 -55.87 -46.00
CA LYS A 264 27.77 -56.00 -47.41
C LYS A 264 28.92 -56.61 -48.24
N THR A 265 30.16 -56.25 -47.92
CA THR A 265 31.35 -56.69 -48.67
C THR A 265 31.56 -58.22 -48.58
N PRO A 266 31.64 -58.85 -47.37
CA PRO A 266 31.80 -60.29 -47.25
C PRO A 266 30.61 -61.06 -47.78
N VAL A 267 29.37 -60.57 -47.57
CA VAL A 267 28.16 -61.17 -48.12
C VAL A 267 28.18 -61.21 -49.64
N ALA A 268 28.54 -60.09 -50.31
CA ALA A 268 28.66 -60.05 -51.79
C ALA A 268 29.71 -60.99 -52.26
N SER A 269 30.89 -61.08 -51.61
CA SER A 269 31.95 -62.01 -51.97
C SER A 269 31.53 -63.47 -51.84
N ILE A 270 30.79 -63.82 -50.76
CA ILE A 270 30.24 -65.17 -50.60
C ILE A 270 29.22 -65.50 -51.71
N LEU A 271 28.31 -64.59 -52.02
CA LEU A 271 27.35 -64.81 -53.11
C LEU A 271 27.98 -65.00 -54.44
N VAL A 272 28.95 -64.16 -54.84
CA VAL A 272 29.66 -64.30 -56.09
C VAL A 272 30.45 -65.61 -56.18
N SER A 273 31.15 -66.03 -55.12
CA SER A 273 31.84 -67.28 -55.04
C SER A 273 30.97 -68.49 -55.18
N LEU A 274 29.78 -68.48 -54.52
CA LEU A 274 28.78 -69.52 -54.65
C LEU A 274 28.17 -69.58 -56.05
N GLU A 275 27.91 -68.41 -56.66
CA GLU A 275 27.37 -68.33 -58.03
C GLU A 275 28.29 -68.90 -59.03
N LEU A 276 29.61 -68.58 -58.99
CA LEU A 276 30.63 -69.12 -59.80
C LEU A 276 30.80 -70.64 -59.66
N LEU A 277 30.78 -71.13 -58.42
CA LEU A 277 30.87 -72.61 -58.19
C LEU A 277 29.62 -73.34 -58.68
N ARG A 278 28.45 -72.72 -58.72
CA ARG A 278 27.22 -73.28 -59.24
C ARG A 278 27.18 -73.29 -60.78
N GLU A 279 27.65 -72.23 -61.43
CA GLU A 279 27.58 -72.03 -62.87
C GLU A 279 28.70 -72.79 -63.61
N HIS A 280 29.82 -73.09 -62.97
CA HIS A 280 30.93 -73.78 -63.53
C HIS A 280 31.29 -75.09 -62.78
N PRO A 281 30.45 -76.12 -62.84
CA PRO A 281 30.67 -77.37 -62.15
C PRO A 281 31.88 -78.15 -62.69
N GLU A 282 32.31 -77.89 -63.97
CA GLU A 282 33.53 -78.43 -64.66
C GLU A 282 34.85 -77.75 -64.25
N MET A 283 34.83 -76.78 -63.33
CA MET A 283 35.98 -76.08 -62.84
C MET A 283 37.06 -77.02 -62.25
N ASP A 284 38.34 -76.72 -62.45
CA ASP A 284 39.43 -77.51 -61.88
C ASP A 284 39.37 -77.55 -60.33
N GLU A 285 39.76 -78.71 -59.76
CA GLU A 285 39.73 -78.95 -58.31
C GLU A 285 40.56 -77.96 -57.50
N SER A 286 41.65 -77.43 -58.06
CA SER A 286 42.45 -76.39 -57.39
C SER A 286 41.69 -75.07 -57.27
N MET A 287 40.93 -74.70 -58.30
CA MET A 287 40.10 -73.50 -58.32
C MET A 287 38.87 -73.65 -57.36
N LYS A 288 38.23 -74.82 -57.34
CA LYS A 288 37.14 -75.09 -56.39
C LYS A 288 37.60 -74.94 -54.98
N ARG A 289 38.81 -75.42 -54.67
CA ARG A 289 39.39 -75.31 -53.32
C ARG A 289 39.64 -73.85 -52.97
N ASP A 290 40.17 -73.03 -53.85
CA ASP A 290 40.41 -71.58 -53.61
C ASP A 290 39.10 -70.83 -53.39
N PHE A 291 38.01 -71.13 -54.11
CA PHE A 291 36.70 -70.54 -53.83
C PHE A 291 36.09 -70.98 -52.47
N MET A 292 36.27 -72.26 -52.11
CA MET A 292 35.80 -72.77 -50.78
C MET A 292 36.59 -72.12 -49.63
N ASP A 293 37.90 -71.91 -49.77
CA ASP A 293 38.71 -71.21 -48.79
C ASP A 293 38.30 -69.74 -48.63
N ARG A 294 37.99 -69.04 -49.72
CA ARG A 294 37.46 -67.69 -49.75
C ARG A 294 36.09 -67.62 -49.09
N LEU A 295 35.20 -68.56 -49.33
CA LEU A 295 33.89 -68.66 -48.66
C LEU A 295 34.07 -68.83 -47.19
N TYR A 296 34.91 -69.78 -46.76
CA TYR A 296 35.13 -70.01 -45.32
C TYR A 296 35.74 -68.76 -44.63
N SER A 297 36.72 -68.10 -45.26
CA SER A 297 37.33 -66.89 -44.74
C SER A 297 36.32 -65.74 -44.57
N ASN A 298 35.46 -65.49 -45.58
CA ASN A 298 34.48 -64.44 -45.52
C ASN A 298 33.33 -64.78 -44.52
N ALA A 299 32.95 -66.06 -44.39
CA ALA A 299 31.96 -66.45 -43.38
C ALA A 299 32.52 -66.31 -41.97
N THR A 300 33.78 -66.65 -41.72
CA THR A 300 34.43 -66.45 -40.40
C THR A 300 34.59 -64.98 -40.09
N ARG A 301 34.92 -64.12 -41.09
CA ARG A 301 34.94 -62.68 -40.91
C ARG A 301 33.59 -62.12 -40.52
N LEU A 302 32.50 -62.60 -41.14
CA LEU A 302 31.14 -62.18 -40.86
C LEU A 302 30.70 -62.58 -39.44
N ASP A 303 31.05 -63.78 -38.96
CA ASP A 303 30.80 -64.25 -37.60
C ASP A 303 31.50 -63.37 -36.55
N ASN A 304 32.74 -63.02 -36.80
CA ASN A 304 33.49 -62.09 -35.92
C ASN A 304 32.86 -60.69 -35.87
N LEU A 305 32.47 -60.12 -37.03
CA LEU A 305 31.78 -58.84 -37.09
C LEU A 305 30.46 -58.86 -36.32
N LEU A 306 29.66 -59.94 -36.42
CA LEU A 306 28.43 -60.11 -35.65
C LEU A 306 28.67 -60.21 -34.13
N LYS A 307 29.76 -60.85 -33.71
CA LYS A 307 30.18 -60.91 -32.29
C LYS A 307 30.54 -59.52 -31.77
N ASP A 308 31.36 -58.76 -32.54
CA ASP A 308 31.76 -57.40 -32.16
C ASP A 308 30.53 -56.49 -32.05
N ILE A 309 29.59 -56.55 -32.97
CA ILE A 309 28.32 -55.78 -32.93
C ILE A 309 27.50 -56.15 -31.69
N SER A 310 27.35 -57.45 -31.40
CA SER A 310 26.61 -57.92 -30.24
C SER A 310 27.22 -57.45 -28.90
N GLU A 311 28.55 -57.39 -28.84
CA GLU A 311 29.27 -56.88 -27.67
C GLU A 311 29.04 -55.37 -27.46
N ILE A 312 29.15 -54.59 -28.56
CA ILE A 312 28.86 -53.15 -28.53
C ILE A 312 27.38 -52.89 -28.08
N THR A 313 26.42 -53.63 -28.64
CA THR A 313 25.01 -53.44 -28.31
C THR A 313 24.70 -53.79 -26.86
N ARG A 314 25.40 -54.75 -26.28
CA ARG A 314 25.26 -55.16 -24.86
C ARG A 314 25.89 -54.21 -23.87
N MET A 315 26.83 -53.36 -24.33
CA MET A 315 27.42 -52.29 -23.49
C MET A 315 26.55 -51.04 -23.40
N ASP A 316 25.52 -50.89 -24.27
CA ASP A 316 24.56 -49.76 -24.32
C ASP A 316 23.27 -50.04 -23.49
N GLU A 317 23.06 -51.25 -22.95
CA GLU A 317 22.02 -51.57 -21.97
C GLU A 317 22.53 -51.45 -20.51
#